data_c1bd1e0e0c3aefd6d16fa4837fdecbbf
#
_entry.id   c1bd1e0e0c3aefd6d16fa4837fdecbbf
#
_cell.length_a   1.000
_cell.length_b   1.000
_cell.length_c   1.000
_cell.angle_alpha   90.00
_cell.angle_beta   90.00
_cell.angle_gamma   90.00
#
_symmetry.space_group_name_H-M   'P 1'
#
loop_
_entity.id
_entity.type
_entity.pdbx_description
1 polymer ?
#
loop_
_entity_poly.entity_id
_entity_poly.type
_entity_poly.pdbx_seq_one_letter_code
_entity_poly.pdbx_strand_id
1 'polypeptide(L)'
;LWAIFGVVMISCNSSQKNNAPIKNREIKTESQAHTSNLFGTYEGTLPAADCEGIKTILVINEDKTYTLKSEYIEREDATFETSGIYHIIGDSIMELVTPSSGEKTYYRMLNNRQVMLSDKEGTISQSLLAEHYILNKK
;
A
#
# COMPACT_ATOMS: atom_id res chain seq x y z
N LEU A 1 14.91 -15.25 74.31
CA LEU A 1 13.53 -15.01 74.25
C LEU A 1 13.20 -14.18 73.11
N TRP A 2 12.54 -14.64 72.25
CA TRP A 2 11.93 -14.10 71.15
C TRP A 2 12.62 -13.91 69.91
N ALA A 3 12.40 -14.80 69.29
CA ALA A 3 12.42 -14.97 67.87
C ALA A 3 11.32 -14.27 67.22
N ILE A 4 11.54 -13.61 66.21
CA ILE A 4 10.60 -13.14 65.29
C ILE A 4 11.12 -13.02 63.92
N PHE A 5 10.54 -13.63 63.27
CA PHE A 5 10.34 -13.99 62.03
C PHE A 5 9.73 -12.99 61.17
N GLY A 6 10.47 -12.37 60.37
CA GLY A 6 10.01 -11.73 59.21
C GLY A 6 10.05 -12.68 58.02
N VAL A 7 9.00 -13.23 57.72
CA VAL A 7 8.88 -13.95 56.50
C VAL A 7 8.59 -12.97 55.39
N VAL A 8 9.58 -12.76 54.63
CA VAL A 8 9.44 -12.03 53.42
C VAL A 8 8.89 -12.95 52.39
N MET A 9 7.70 -12.71 52.03
CA MET A 9 7.14 -13.30 50.86
C MET A 9 7.52 -12.54 49.65
N ILE A 10 8.40 -13.07 48.99
CA ILE A 10 8.73 -12.63 47.66
C ILE A 10 7.72 -13.21 46.74
N SER A 11 6.80 -12.41 46.39
CA SER A 11 5.96 -12.77 45.29
C SER A 11 6.74 -12.59 44.01
N CYS A 12 7.09 -13.67 43.45
CA CYS A 12 7.61 -13.70 42.10
C CYS A 12 6.51 -13.26 41.12
N ASN A 13 6.61 -12.04 40.75
CA ASN A 13 5.70 -11.50 39.76
C ASN A 13 6.40 -11.18 38.45
N SER A 14 7.27 -12.03 38.07
CA SER A 14 8.09 -11.82 36.88
C SER A 14 7.53 -12.41 35.60
N SER A 15 6.50 -13.21 35.70
CA SER A 15 5.98 -13.91 34.51
C SER A 15 5.07 -13.07 33.62
N GLN A 16 4.56 -11.96 34.10
CA GLN A 16 3.65 -11.16 33.30
C GLN A 16 4.31 -10.13 32.40
N LYS A 17 5.57 -9.82 32.66
CA LYS A 17 6.26 -8.80 31.86
C LYS A 17 6.79 -9.31 30.53
N ASN A 18 6.85 -10.60 30.35
CA ASN A 18 7.44 -11.16 29.15
C ASN A 18 6.44 -11.34 28.00
N ASN A 19 5.15 -11.30 28.29
CA ASN A 19 4.15 -11.51 27.26
C ASN A 19 3.78 -10.23 26.48
N ALA A 20 3.87 -9.08 27.11
CA ALA A 20 3.55 -7.81 26.46
C ALA A 20 4.48 -7.43 25.30
N PRO A 21 5.81 -7.62 25.39
CA PRO A 21 6.70 -7.34 24.26
C PRO A 21 6.53 -8.29 23.08
N ILE A 22 6.12 -9.51 23.34
CA ILE A 22 5.95 -10.52 22.29
C ILE A 22 4.73 -10.22 21.42
N LYS A 23 3.63 -9.81 22.04
CA LYS A 23 2.44 -9.41 21.29
C LYS A 23 2.66 -8.20 20.39
N ASN A 24 3.45 -7.25 20.87
CA ASN A 24 3.78 -6.07 20.06
C ASN A 24 4.72 -6.39 18.88
N ARG A 25 5.52 -7.43 19.00
CA ARG A 25 6.38 -7.89 17.90
C ARG A 25 5.57 -8.61 16.82
N GLU A 26 4.59 -9.41 17.19
CA GLU A 26 3.72 -10.09 16.25
C GLU A 26 2.89 -9.11 15.41
N ILE A 27 2.35 -8.07 16.05
CA ILE A 27 1.61 -7.02 15.35
C ILE A 27 2.48 -6.25 14.37
N LYS A 28 3.73 -5.97 14.73
CA LYS A 28 4.67 -5.29 13.81
C LYS A 28 5.08 -6.17 12.64
N THR A 29 5.13 -7.47 12.82
CA THR A 29 5.51 -8.40 11.76
C THR A 29 4.38 -8.55 10.73
N GLU A 30 3.14 -8.56 11.15
CA GLU A 30 1.99 -8.60 10.24
C GLU A 30 1.86 -7.32 9.41
N SER A 31 2.06 -6.15 10.00
CA SER A 31 2.05 -4.88 9.26
C SER A 31 3.17 -4.77 8.24
N GLN A 32 4.32 -5.35 8.51
CA GLN A 32 5.45 -5.35 7.58
C GLN A 32 5.29 -6.35 6.45
N ALA A 33 4.59 -7.45 6.68
CA ALA A 33 4.33 -8.45 5.65
C ALA A 33 3.38 -7.95 4.55
N HIS A 34 2.43 -7.10 4.89
CA HIS A 34 1.53 -6.49 3.91
C HIS A 34 2.22 -5.44 3.04
N THR A 35 3.16 -4.70 3.58
CA THR A 35 3.90 -3.68 2.83
C THR A 35 4.97 -4.26 1.91
N SER A 36 5.60 -5.36 2.29
CA SER A 36 6.68 -5.96 1.49
C SER A 36 6.22 -6.55 0.16
N ASN A 37 4.95 -6.82 0.00
CA ASN A 37 4.39 -7.36 -1.24
C ASN A 37 3.86 -6.30 -2.22
N LEU A 38 3.90 -5.03 -1.86
CA LEU A 38 3.43 -3.94 -2.72
C LEU A 38 4.41 -3.57 -3.82
N PHE A 39 5.69 -3.76 -3.57
CA PHE A 39 6.74 -3.34 -4.50
C PHE A 39 6.68 -4.14 -5.80
N GLY A 40 6.94 -3.46 -6.89
CA GLY A 40 6.99 -4.07 -8.20
C GLY A 40 6.32 -3.23 -9.26
N THR A 41 6.13 -3.85 -10.41
CA THR A 41 5.55 -3.23 -11.59
C THR A 41 4.14 -3.73 -11.81
N TYR A 42 3.20 -2.81 -11.92
CA TYR A 42 1.80 -3.07 -12.23
C TYR A 42 1.48 -2.53 -13.62
N GLU A 43 0.77 -3.30 -14.42
CA GLU A 43 0.46 -2.94 -15.80
C GLU A 43 -0.99 -3.25 -16.14
N GLY A 44 -1.57 -2.40 -16.97
CA GLY A 44 -2.92 -2.57 -17.50
C GLY A 44 -3.22 -1.53 -18.58
N THR A 45 -4.33 -1.71 -19.25
CA THR A 45 -4.83 -0.75 -20.24
C THR A 45 -6.11 -0.13 -19.71
N LEU A 46 -6.06 1.16 -19.42
CA LEU A 46 -7.23 1.92 -18.95
C LEU A 46 -8.06 2.37 -20.13
N PRO A 47 -9.39 2.42 -19.99
CA PRO A 47 -10.25 2.93 -21.04
C PRO A 47 -10.05 4.43 -21.23
N ALA A 48 -10.15 4.87 -22.48
CA ALA A 48 -10.08 6.28 -22.86
C ALA A 48 -11.18 6.61 -23.84
N ALA A 49 -11.66 7.86 -23.80
CA ALA A 49 -12.74 8.32 -24.67
C ALA A 49 -12.26 8.57 -26.11
N ASP A 50 -10.99 8.94 -26.28
CA ASP A 50 -10.46 9.45 -27.56
C ASP A 50 -9.51 8.48 -28.27
N CYS A 51 -9.26 7.30 -27.70
CA CYS A 51 -8.37 6.29 -28.27
C CYS A 51 -8.76 4.89 -27.79
N GLU A 52 -8.13 3.85 -28.33
CA GLU A 52 -8.42 2.47 -27.92
C GLU A 52 -8.12 2.18 -26.44
N GLY A 53 -7.29 2.99 -25.82
CA GLY A 53 -6.96 2.87 -24.42
C GLY A 53 -5.66 3.56 -24.05
N ILE A 54 -5.37 3.55 -22.76
CA ILE A 54 -4.13 4.10 -22.21
C ILE A 54 -3.39 2.96 -21.53
N LYS A 55 -2.31 2.50 -22.15
CA LYS A 55 -1.42 1.54 -21.52
C LYS A 55 -0.74 2.20 -20.33
N THR A 56 -0.97 1.67 -19.16
CA THR A 56 -0.51 2.25 -17.90
C THR A 56 0.45 1.29 -17.21
N ILE A 57 1.61 1.80 -16.86
CA ILE A 57 2.63 1.07 -16.12
C ILE A 57 2.95 1.85 -14.85
N LEU A 58 2.67 1.25 -13.70
CA LEU A 58 2.93 1.80 -12.40
C LEU A 58 4.05 1.00 -11.72
N VAL A 59 5.16 1.64 -11.43
CA VAL A 59 6.27 1.07 -10.68
C VAL A 59 6.26 1.59 -9.27
N ILE A 60 6.22 0.70 -8.30
CA ILE A 60 6.25 1.01 -6.86
C ILE A 60 7.58 0.52 -6.29
N ASN A 61 8.36 1.44 -5.75
CA ASN A 61 9.69 1.17 -5.19
C ASN A 61 9.66 1.07 -3.66
N GLU A 62 10.65 0.38 -3.11
CA GLU A 62 10.80 0.21 -1.66
C GLU A 62 11.10 1.52 -0.91
N ASP A 63 11.71 2.47 -1.59
CA ASP A 63 12.07 3.79 -1.05
C ASP A 63 10.91 4.78 -0.98
N LYS A 64 9.68 4.30 -1.17
CA LYS A 64 8.43 5.08 -1.21
C LYS A 64 8.31 6.04 -2.40
N THR A 65 9.02 5.77 -3.46
CA THR A 65 8.86 6.45 -4.74
C THR A 65 8.03 5.62 -5.72
N TYR A 66 7.43 6.30 -6.68
CA TYR A 66 6.74 5.66 -7.79
C TYR A 66 7.13 6.28 -9.12
N THR A 67 6.92 5.52 -10.19
CA THR A 67 6.91 6.01 -11.56
C THR A 67 5.65 5.52 -12.25
N LEU A 68 4.92 6.43 -12.86
CA LEU A 68 3.71 6.15 -13.61
C LEU A 68 3.91 6.56 -15.05
N LYS A 69 3.88 5.59 -15.94
CA LYS A 69 3.98 5.79 -17.38
C LYS A 69 2.63 5.52 -18.04
N SER A 70 2.18 6.45 -18.86
CA SER A 70 0.94 6.35 -19.62
C SER A 70 1.23 6.53 -21.10
N GLU A 71 0.84 5.56 -21.89
CA GLU A 71 1.00 5.54 -23.34
C GLU A 71 -0.38 5.43 -24.01
N TYR A 72 -0.74 6.46 -24.75
CA TYR A 72 -2.00 6.49 -25.48
C TYR A 72 -1.89 5.65 -26.74
N ILE A 73 -2.70 4.63 -26.84
CA ILE A 73 -2.69 3.71 -27.98
C ILE A 73 -3.18 4.47 -29.22
N GLU A 74 -2.54 4.25 -30.37
CA GLU A 74 -2.82 4.88 -31.66
C GLU A 74 -2.47 6.37 -31.76
N ARG A 75 -1.81 6.95 -30.78
CA ARG A 75 -1.27 8.31 -30.88
C ARG A 75 0.23 8.27 -30.91
N GLU A 76 0.83 8.75 -31.98
CA GLU A 76 2.28 8.95 -32.04
C GLU A 76 2.71 9.99 -31.01
N ASP A 77 3.77 9.71 -30.28
CA ASP A 77 4.38 10.59 -29.27
C ASP A 77 3.50 10.97 -28.06
N ALA A 78 2.47 10.20 -27.78
CA ALA A 78 1.60 10.45 -26.62
C ALA A 78 1.96 9.57 -25.40
N THR A 79 3.23 9.58 -25.04
CA THR A 79 3.73 8.94 -23.81
C THR A 79 3.99 9.98 -22.75
N PHE A 80 3.40 9.79 -21.58
CA PHE A 80 3.59 10.66 -20.42
C PHE A 80 4.18 9.85 -19.26
N GLU A 81 5.15 10.42 -18.60
CA GLU A 81 5.73 9.82 -17.41
C GLU A 81 5.69 10.81 -16.26
N THR A 82 5.19 10.37 -15.13
CA THR A 82 5.19 11.11 -13.87
C THR A 82 5.86 10.27 -12.80
N SER A 83 6.53 10.94 -11.88
CA SER A 83 7.17 10.29 -10.73
C SER A 83 6.97 11.12 -9.47
N GLY A 84 7.08 10.48 -8.35
CA GLY A 84 6.92 11.13 -7.07
C GLY A 84 7.01 10.16 -5.92
N ILE A 85 6.29 10.47 -4.87
CA ILE A 85 6.23 9.67 -3.66
C ILE A 85 4.84 9.07 -3.49
N TYR A 86 4.75 7.96 -2.77
CA TYR A 86 3.47 7.38 -2.42
C TYR A 86 3.32 7.22 -0.91
N HIS A 87 2.07 7.23 -0.47
CA HIS A 87 1.67 6.95 0.90
C HIS A 87 0.62 5.86 0.90
N ILE A 88 0.60 5.06 1.94
CA ILE A 88 -0.49 4.11 2.18
C ILE A 88 -1.45 4.72 3.18
N ILE A 89 -2.69 4.89 2.78
CA ILE A 89 -3.77 5.43 3.60
C ILE A 89 -4.63 4.26 4.07
N GLY A 90 -4.74 4.10 5.38
CA GLY A 90 -5.35 2.90 5.93
C GLY A 90 -4.55 1.67 5.49
N ASP A 91 -5.23 0.59 5.19
CA ASP A 91 -4.57 -0.66 4.80
C ASP A 91 -4.75 -1.00 3.31
N SER A 92 -5.44 -0.17 2.55
CA SER A 92 -5.90 -0.54 1.22
C SER A 92 -5.83 0.54 0.14
N ILE A 93 -5.46 1.77 0.48
CA ILE A 93 -5.40 2.87 -0.47
C ILE A 93 -3.97 3.35 -0.62
N MET A 94 -3.51 3.44 -1.86
CA MET A 94 -2.22 4.00 -2.23
C MET A 94 -2.44 5.39 -2.81
N GLU A 95 -1.92 6.41 -2.15
CA GLU A 95 -1.92 7.79 -2.64
C GLU A 95 -0.60 8.08 -3.34
N LEU A 96 -0.64 8.40 -4.62
CA LEU A 96 0.49 8.87 -5.40
C LEU A 96 0.51 10.39 -5.39
N VAL A 97 1.62 10.99 -5.03
CA VAL A 97 1.79 12.45 -5.03
C VAL A 97 2.87 12.84 -6.02
N THR A 98 2.51 13.69 -6.97
CA THR A 98 3.45 14.28 -7.93
C THR A 98 3.94 15.61 -7.37
N PRO A 99 5.19 15.72 -6.88
CA PRO A 99 5.65 16.92 -6.18
C PRO A 99 5.67 18.18 -7.05
N SER A 100 5.91 18.03 -8.34
CA SER A 100 5.99 19.16 -9.28
C SER A 100 4.66 19.88 -9.48
N SER A 101 3.54 19.17 -9.41
CA SER A 101 2.19 19.73 -9.62
C SER A 101 1.31 19.70 -8.37
N GLY A 102 1.68 18.89 -7.36
CA GLY A 102 0.84 18.62 -6.20
C GLY A 102 -0.34 17.70 -6.50
N GLU A 103 -0.40 17.15 -7.71
CA GLU A 103 -1.46 16.24 -8.14
C GLU A 103 -1.41 14.95 -7.33
N LYS A 104 -2.60 14.45 -6.98
CA LYS A 104 -2.78 13.22 -6.25
C LYS A 104 -3.62 12.24 -7.05
N THR A 105 -3.14 11.01 -7.13
CA THR A 105 -3.84 9.90 -7.76
C THR A 105 -3.95 8.76 -6.75
N TYR A 106 -5.10 8.10 -6.73
CA TYR A 106 -5.39 7.06 -5.75
C TYR A 106 -5.63 5.72 -6.42
N TYR A 107 -5.05 4.69 -5.83
CA TYR A 107 -5.28 3.30 -6.23
C TYR A 107 -5.70 2.49 -5.01
N ARG A 108 -6.78 1.75 -5.14
CA ARG A 108 -7.17 0.77 -4.14
C ARG A 108 -6.45 -0.55 -4.38
N MET A 109 -5.82 -1.07 -3.36
CA MET A 109 -5.21 -2.39 -3.40
C MET A 109 -6.30 -3.46 -3.25
N LEU A 110 -6.53 -4.25 -4.30
CA LEU A 110 -7.52 -5.32 -4.28
C LEU A 110 -6.95 -6.57 -3.62
N ASN A 111 -5.69 -6.84 -3.88
CA ASN A 111 -4.92 -7.95 -3.32
C ASN A 111 -3.41 -7.68 -3.53
N ASN A 112 -2.58 -8.65 -3.24
CA ASN A 112 -1.11 -8.53 -3.37
C ASN A 112 -0.60 -8.36 -4.80
N ARG A 113 -1.47 -8.50 -5.79
CA ARG A 113 -1.09 -8.47 -7.21
C ARG A 113 -1.92 -7.54 -8.06
N GLN A 114 -2.91 -6.89 -7.50
CA GLN A 114 -3.83 -6.04 -8.25
C GLN A 114 -4.12 -4.75 -7.52
N VAL A 115 -4.04 -3.67 -8.25
CA VAL A 115 -4.48 -2.34 -7.81
C VAL A 115 -5.48 -1.78 -8.82
N MET A 116 -6.42 -0.99 -8.36
CA MET A 116 -7.47 -0.40 -9.18
C MET A 116 -7.56 1.09 -8.92
N LEU A 117 -7.70 1.86 -10.00
CA LEU A 117 -7.90 3.30 -9.88
C LEU A 117 -9.12 3.60 -9.00
N SER A 118 -8.96 4.50 -8.04
CA SER A 118 -10.00 4.85 -7.07
C SER A 118 -10.02 6.35 -6.79
N ASP A 119 -10.97 6.78 -5.99
CA ASP A 119 -10.95 8.10 -5.36
C ASP A 119 -10.18 8.08 -4.03
N LYS A 120 -10.11 9.21 -3.37
CA LYS A 120 -9.39 9.36 -2.09
C LYS A 120 -9.98 8.53 -0.94
N GLU A 121 -11.23 8.13 -1.03
CA GLU A 121 -11.91 7.26 -0.09
C GLU A 121 -11.73 5.77 -0.42
N GLY A 122 -11.09 5.47 -1.56
CA GLY A 122 -10.92 4.11 -2.04
C GLY A 122 -12.15 3.55 -2.75
N THR A 123 -13.07 4.42 -3.16
CA THR A 123 -14.23 4.01 -3.94
C THR A 123 -13.81 3.69 -5.36
N ILE A 124 -14.17 2.53 -5.82
CA ILE A 124 -13.87 2.05 -7.17
C ILE A 124 -15.09 2.13 -8.07
N SER A 125 -14.87 2.20 -9.38
CA SER A 125 -15.94 2.18 -10.36
C SER A 125 -16.76 0.89 -10.24
N GLN A 126 -18.09 1.06 -10.28
CA GLN A 126 -19.06 -0.06 -10.28
C GLN A 126 -19.63 -0.28 -11.69
N SER A 127 -19.08 0.38 -12.69
CA SER A 127 -19.55 0.27 -14.08
C SER A 127 -19.15 -1.07 -14.71
N LEU A 128 -19.73 -1.38 -15.85
CA LEU A 128 -19.36 -2.55 -16.66
C LEU A 128 -17.89 -2.50 -17.13
N LEU A 129 -17.27 -1.32 -17.10
CA LEU A 129 -15.88 -1.11 -17.46
C LEU A 129 -14.93 -1.22 -16.26
N ALA A 130 -15.43 -1.56 -15.07
CA ALA A 130 -14.64 -1.59 -13.84
C ALA A 130 -13.37 -2.44 -13.96
N GLU A 131 -13.46 -3.58 -14.60
CA GLU A 131 -12.32 -4.50 -14.80
C GLU A 131 -11.17 -3.86 -15.61
N HIS A 132 -11.47 -2.90 -16.46
CA HIS A 132 -10.48 -2.19 -17.27
C HIS A 132 -9.65 -1.17 -16.48
N TYR A 133 -10.04 -0.85 -15.24
CA TYR A 133 -9.28 0.05 -14.37
C TYR A 133 -8.30 -0.68 -13.45
N ILE A 134 -8.15 -1.99 -13.61
CA ILE A 134 -7.26 -2.83 -12.80
C ILE A 134 -5.89 -2.90 -13.44
N LEU A 135 -4.85 -2.63 -12.65
CA LEU A 135 -3.46 -2.90 -13.00
C LEU A 135 -3.01 -4.19 -12.32
N ASN A 136 -2.39 -5.06 -13.07
CA ASN A 136 -1.91 -6.35 -12.60
C ASN A 136 -0.40 -6.33 -12.43
N LYS A 137 0.07 -6.88 -11.32
CA LYS A 137 1.48 -7.02 -11.02
C LYS A 137 2.11 -8.08 -11.92
N LYS A 138 3.22 -7.71 -12.53
CA LYS A 138 4.05 -8.61 -13.30
C LYS A 138 4.89 -9.55 -12.45
#